data_44961001703b71906c14e21fb3627275
#
_entry.id   44961001703b71906c14e21fb3627275
#
_cell.length_a   1.000
_cell.length_b   1.000
_cell.length_c   1.000
_cell.angle_alpha   90.00
_cell.angle_beta   90.00
_cell.angle_gamma   90.00
#
_symmetry.space_group_name_H-M   'P 1'
#
loop_
_entity.id
_entity.type
_entity.pdbx_description
1 polymer ?
#
loop_
_entity_poly.entity_id
_entity_poly.type
_entity_poly.pdbx_seq_one_letter_code
_entity_poly.pdbx_strand_id
1 'polypeptide(L)'
;MSTIIKDGSGQGFSARVDADNRIYTRTVNENEFEHAVRNGRAFNINTEFISITTGSTSEQAILYLKNNEDNDIVLTGWFIGTANSSGTTTGVGPLMKVYYNPTGGSIISDASEVTVVNRQAGSSNTFDLTVYKATGSEKTITGFETTPILFQTQAKEGRTFGSIYLSLRKGASLGVVYIPNGAQPVEIYTGFQGFLPESFNFGE
;
A
#
# COMPACT_ATOMS: atom_id res chain seq x y z
N MET A 1 -14.55 20.84 45.57
CA MET A 1 -13.38 21.33 44.83
C MET A 1 -13.30 20.48 43.55
N SER A 2 -13.54 21.04 42.36
CA SER A 2 -13.44 20.28 41.12
C SER A 2 -12.03 20.38 40.60
N THR A 3 -11.36 19.24 40.43
CA THR A 3 -10.03 19.19 39.81
C THR A 3 -10.22 19.09 38.29
N ILE A 4 -9.74 20.06 37.54
CA ILE A 4 -9.74 20.03 36.09
C ILE A 4 -8.43 19.38 35.66
N ILE A 5 -8.51 18.21 35.07
CA ILE A 5 -7.37 17.59 34.39
C ILE A 5 -7.35 18.15 32.97
N LYS A 6 -6.33 18.94 32.63
CA LYS A 6 -6.10 19.45 31.30
C LYS A 6 -5.36 18.40 30.49
N ASP A 7 -5.80 18.16 29.26
CA ASP A 7 -5.01 17.40 28.30
C ASP A 7 -3.73 18.19 27.92
N GLY A 8 -2.69 17.48 27.54
CA GLY A 8 -1.42 18.09 27.11
C GLY A 8 -1.53 18.97 25.85
N SER A 9 -2.69 18.97 25.16
CA SER A 9 -2.95 19.73 23.95
C SER A 9 -3.52 21.12 24.19
N GLY A 10 -3.85 21.45 25.45
CA GLY A 10 -4.43 22.77 25.81
C GLY A 10 -5.88 22.99 25.37
N GLN A 11 -6.55 21.97 24.85
CA GLN A 11 -7.94 22.04 24.37
C GLN A 11 -8.97 22.09 25.50
N GLY A 12 -8.55 21.93 26.72
CA GLY A 12 -9.40 22.12 27.90
C GLY A 12 -10.41 21.00 28.14
N PHE A 13 -10.10 19.77 27.77
CA PHE A 13 -10.93 18.62 28.11
C PHE A 13 -11.01 18.44 29.63
N SER A 14 -12.23 18.31 30.17
CA SER A 14 -12.45 18.04 31.56
C SER A 14 -12.85 16.58 31.76
N ALA A 15 -12.18 15.89 32.66
CA ALA A 15 -12.66 14.58 33.12
C ALA A 15 -13.81 14.75 34.13
N ARG A 16 -14.87 13.99 33.97
CA ARG A 16 -15.96 13.94 34.92
C ARG A 16 -15.58 13.06 36.11
N VAL A 17 -15.64 13.62 37.29
CA VAL A 17 -15.46 12.90 38.55
C VAL A 17 -16.85 12.71 39.18
N ASP A 18 -17.20 11.49 39.56
CA ASP A 18 -18.46 11.21 40.29
C ASP A 18 -18.39 11.56 41.78
N ALA A 19 -19.47 11.32 42.47
CA ALA A 19 -19.56 11.59 43.91
C ALA A 19 -18.61 10.72 44.74
N ASP A 20 -18.14 9.60 44.19
CA ASP A 20 -17.22 8.67 44.86
C ASP A 20 -15.74 8.94 44.49
N ASN A 21 -15.46 10.11 43.89
CA ASN A 21 -14.12 10.50 43.40
C ASN A 21 -13.53 9.58 42.32
N ARG A 22 -14.38 8.92 41.50
CA ARG A 22 -13.95 8.09 40.39
C ARG A 22 -13.92 8.90 39.09
N ILE A 23 -12.84 8.72 38.32
CA ILE A 23 -12.71 9.32 37.00
C ILE A 23 -13.27 8.34 35.98
N TYR A 24 -14.31 8.74 35.25
CA TYR A 24 -14.82 7.98 34.13
C TYR A 24 -13.99 8.31 32.87
N THR A 25 -13.22 7.35 32.43
CA THR A 25 -12.48 7.43 31.18
C THR A 25 -13.11 6.50 30.15
N ARG A 26 -13.41 7.02 28.98
CA ARG A 26 -13.72 6.20 27.81
C ARG A 26 -12.43 6.04 26.99
N THR A 27 -11.79 4.90 27.12
CA THR A 27 -10.63 4.57 26.27
C THR A 27 -11.15 4.11 24.92
N VAL A 28 -10.86 4.85 23.87
CA VAL A 28 -11.05 4.39 22.48
C VAL A 28 -9.71 3.78 22.07
N ASN A 29 -9.68 2.46 21.94
CA ASN A 29 -8.51 1.76 21.45
C ASN A 29 -8.65 1.68 19.92
N GLU A 30 -8.07 2.64 19.23
CA GLU A 30 -8.06 2.74 17.79
C GLU A 30 -6.61 2.70 17.32
N ASN A 31 -6.31 1.83 16.33
CA ASN A 31 -5.00 1.84 15.74
C ASN A 31 -4.85 3.02 14.75
N GLU A 32 -3.61 3.37 14.45
CA GLU A 32 -3.29 4.53 13.61
C GLU A 32 -3.94 4.44 12.21
N PHE A 33 -4.03 3.25 11.64
CA PHE A 33 -4.67 3.03 10.36
C PHE A 33 -6.19 3.25 10.40
N GLU A 34 -6.87 2.74 11.45
CA GLU A 34 -8.31 2.97 11.65
C GLU A 34 -8.61 4.45 11.84
N HIS A 35 -7.77 5.13 12.61
CA HIS A 35 -7.85 6.58 12.79
C HIS A 35 -7.67 7.32 11.45
N ALA A 36 -6.69 6.92 10.63
CA ALA A 36 -6.47 7.48 9.31
C ALA A 36 -7.65 7.23 8.36
N VAL A 37 -8.27 6.03 8.40
CA VAL A 37 -9.49 5.74 7.62
C VAL A 37 -10.60 6.70 7.99
N ARG A 38 -10.87 6.88 9.28
CA ARG A 38 -11.94 7.77 9.78
C ARG A 38 -11.74 9.22 9.37
N ASN A 39 -10.50 9.66 9.26
CA ASN A 39 -10.13 11.04 8.90
C ASN A 39 -9.86 11.22 7.38
N GLY A 40 -10.19 10.22 6.56
CA GLY A 40 -10.01 10.30 5.10
C GLY A 40 -8.54 10.37 4.66
N ARG A 41 -7.61 9.85 5.48
CA ARG A 41 -6.18 9.85 5.19
C ARG A 41 -5.64 8.46 4.81
N ALA A 42 -6.52 7.48 4.64
CA ALA A 42 -6.16 6.14 4.21
C ALA A 42 -6.60 5.88 2.76
N PHE A 43 -5.79 5.14 2.03
CA PHE A 43 -5.99 4.87 0.62
C PHE A 43 -5.86 3.39 0.26
N ASN A 44 -6.39 3.06 -0.91
CA ASN A 44 -6.17 1.81 -1.62
C ASN A 44 -5.64 2.08 -3.02
N ILE A 45 -4.74 1.22 -3.45
CA ILE A 45 -4.23 1.11 -4.80
C ILE A 45 -4.60 -0.28 -5.31
N ASN A 46 -5.22 -0.36 -6.49
CA ASN A 46 -5.57 -1.64 -7.12
C ASN A 46 -5.30 -1.53 -8.63
N THR A 47 -4.45 -2.40 -9.14
CA THR A 47 -4.11 -2.43 -10.56
C THR A 47 -5.22 -2.93 -11.46
N GLU A 48 -6.29 -3.53 -10.90
CA GLU A 48 -7.20 -4.38 -11.65
C GLU A 48 -6.45 -5.53 -12.34
N PHE A 49 -7.07 -6.24 -13.25
CA PHE A 49 -6.41 -7.31 -13.98
C PHE A 49 -5.42 -6.79 -15.00
N ILE A 50 -4.23 -7.37 -14.99
CA ILE A 50 -3.14 -7.16 -15.94
C ILE A 50 -2.92 -8.49 -16.64
N SER A 51 -3.09 -8.53 -17.94
CA SER A 51 -2.78 -9.73 -18.73
C SER A 51 -1.29 -9.76 -19.03
N ILE A 52 -0.62 -10.80 -18.56
CA ILE A 52 0.79 -11.07 -18.86
C ILE A 52 0.83 -12.19 -19.88
N THR A 53 1.17 -11.84 -21.10
CA THR A 53 1.35 -12.81 -22.19
C THR A 53 2.82 -13.23 -22.21
N THR A 54 3.14 -14.45 -21.78
CA THR A 54 4.54 -14.85 -21.72
C THR A 54 4.83 -16.26 -22.16
N GLY A 55 5.93 -16.38 -22.91
CA GLY A 55 6.84 -17.52 -22.86
C GLY A 55 8.08 -17.21 -22.03
N SER A 56 8.09 -16.16 -21.24
CA SER A 56 9.25 -15.64 -20.53
C SER A 56 9.27 -16.07 -19.07
N THR A 57 10.43 -16.48 -18.60
CA THR A 57 10.74 -16.61 -17.16
C THR A 57 11.33 -15.31 -16.59
N SER A 58 11.31 -14.25 -17.40
CA SER A 58 11.90 -12.95 -17.06
C SER A 58 11.04 -12.16 -16.08
N GLU A 59 11.69 -11.31 -15.32
CA GLU A 59 11.03 -10.35 -14.43
C GLU A 59 10.19 -9.37 -15.24
N GLN A 60 8.95 -9.15 -14.82
CA GLN A 60 8.03 -8.21 -15.44
C GLN A 60 7.54 -7.21 -14.40
N ALA A 61 7.80 -5.95 -14.62
CA ALA A 61 7.28 -4.91 -13.75
C ALA A 61 5.77 -4.77 -13.96
N ILE A 62 5.01 -4.86 -12.88
CA ILE A 62 3.54 -4.85 -12.89
C ILE A 62 2.94 -3.62 -12.24
N LEU A 63 3.65 -3.00 -11.29
CA LEU A 63 3.21 -1.80 -10.61
C LEU A 63 4.41 -0.93 -10.24
N TYR A 64 4.24 0.38 -10.37
CA TYR A 64 5.12 1.41 -9.85
C TYR A 64 4.33 2.35 -8.97
N LEU A 65 4.89 2.72 -7.81
CA LEU A 65 4.32 3.68 -6.87
C LEU A 65 5.40 4.67 -6.45
N LYS A 66 5.08 5.96 -6.48
CA LYS A 66 5.93 7.03 -5.97
C LYS A 66 5.13 7.93 -5.03
N ASN A 67 5.71 8.27 -3.90
CA ASN A 67 5.16 9.24 -2.98
C ASN A 67 5.55 10.66 -3.40
N ASN A 68 4.57 11.50 -3.77
CA ASN A 68 4.78 12.93 -4.04
C ASN A 68 4.24 13.81 -2.89
N GLU A 69 3.57 13.21 -1.90
CA GLU A 69 3.10 13.92 -0.71
C GLU A 69 4.25 14.59 0.04
N ASP A 70 3.96 15.68 0.74
CA ASP A 70 4.95 16.36 1.58
C ASP A 70 5.36 15.54 2.81
N ASN A 71 4.51 14.60 3.21
CA ASN A 71 4.71 13.70 4.34
C ASN A 71 5.03 12.28 3.87
N ASP A 72 5.61 11.49 4.77
CA ASP A 72 5.77 10.06 4.56
C ASP A 72 4.41 9.39 4.41
N ILE A 73 4.32 8.38 3.55
CA ILE A 73 3.18 7.45 3.52
C ILE A 73 3.57 6.13 4.16
N VAL A 74 2.63 5.49 4.82
CA VAL A 74 2.82 4.16 5.41
C VAL A 74 1.95 3.15 4.67
N LEU A 75 2.60 2.14 4.09
CA LEU A 75 1.93 0.99 3.51
C LEU A 75 1.77 -0.09 4.58
N THR A 76 0.54 -0.54 4.81
CA THR A 76 0.20 -1.49 5.88
C THR A 76 -0.23 -2.85 5.38
N GLY A 77 -0.59 -2.94 4.11
CA GLY A 77 -0.99 -4.18 3.51
C GLY A 77 -0.75 -4.20 2.02
N TRP A 78 -0.58 -5.39 1.51
CA TRP A 78 -0.48 -5.67 0.10
C TRP A 78 -1.36 -6.87 -0.26
N PHE A 79 -1.73 -6.96 -1.50
CA PHE A 79 -2.42 -8.12 -2.02
C PHE A 79 -1.94 -8.43 -3.44
N ILE A 80 -2.03 -9.70 -3.77
CA ILE A 80 -1.84 -10.19 -5.12
C ILE A 80 -2.84 -11.30 -5.40
N GLY A 81 -3.41 -11.28 -6.58
CA GLY A 81 -4.23 -12.36 -7.09
C GLY A 81 -3.78 -12.75 -8.48
N THR A 82 -3.83 -14.03 -8.77
CA THR A 82 -3.54 -14.59 -10.08
C THR A 82 -4.73 -15.42 -10.55
N ALA A 83 -5.09 -15.27 -11.81
CA ALA A 83 -6.01 -16.13 -12.50
C ALA A 83 -5.27 -16.73 -13.72
N ASN A 84 -5.27 -18.05 -13.82
CA ASN A 84 -4.71 -18.72 -14.99
C ASN A 84 -5.79 -18.85 -16.06
N SER A 85 -5.50 -18.37 -17.25
CA SER A 85 -6.40 -18.51 -18.37
C SER A 85 -6.45 -19.93 -18.94
N SER A 86 -5.42 -20.77 -18.72
CA SER A 86 -5.43 -22.21 -19.07
C SER A 86 -4.15 -22.91 -18.60
N GLY A 87 -4.28 -24.04 -17.88
CA GLY A 87 -3.20 -24.99 -17.68
C GLY A 87 -2.82 -25.28 -16.23
N THR A 88 -2.42 -26.51 -16.00
CA THR A 88 -1.88 -27.01 -14.73
C THR A 88 -0.42 -26.57 -14.56
N THR A 89 -0.15 -25.66 -13.67
CA THR A 89 1.22 -25.43 -13.19
C THR A 89 1.52 -26.40 -12.06
N THR A 90 2.44 -27.32 -12.29
CA THR A 90 3.05 -28.14 -11.25
C THR A 90 4.36 -27.48 -10.86
N GLY A 91 4.47 -26.98 -9.63
CA GLY A 91 5.74 -26.40 -9.17
C GLY A 91 5.59 -25.30 -8.13
N VAL A 92 6.69 -24.65 -7.85
CA VAL A 92 6.79 -23.48 -6.95
C VAL A 92 5.92 -22.37 -7.52
N GLY A 93 5.13 -21.72 -6.69
CA GLY A 93 4.29 -20.58 -7.11
C GLY A 93 5.13 -19.43 -7.67
N PRO A 94 4.50 -18.53 -8.41
CA PRO A 94 5.19 -17.36 -8.95
C PRO A 94 5.79 -16.51 -7.83
N LEU A 95 6.89 -15.84 -8.15
CA LEU A 95 7.56 -14.94 -7.23
C LEU A 95 7.15 -13.50 -7.51
N MET A 96 6.99 -12.74 -6.46
CA MET A 96 6.86 -11.29 -6.52
C MET A 96 8.04 -10.64 -5.80
N LYS A 97 8.62 -9.63 -6.43
CA LYS A 97 9.69 -8.82 -5.85
C LYS A 97 9.24 -7.37 -5.75
N VAL A 98 9.68 -6.70 -4.70
CA VAL A 98 9.54 -5.25 -4.55
C VAL A 98 10.91 -4.62 -4.59
N TYR A 99 11.12 -3.70 -5.51
CA TYR A 99 12.34 -2.92 -5.66
C TYR A 99 12.12 -1.50 -5.15
N TYR A 100 13.11 -0.94 -4.47
CA TYR A 100 13.06 0.43 -3.96
C TYR A 100 13.72 1.40 -4.92
N ASN A 101 13.13 2.60 -5.00
CA ASN A 101 13.65 3.76 -5.72
C ASN A 101 14.11 3.46 -7.16
N PRO A 102 13.30 2.73 -7.97
CA PRO A 102 13.65 2.58 -9.37
C PRO A 102 13.65 3.92 -10.08
N THR A 103 14.68 4.15 -10.90
CA THR A 103 14.87 5.41 -11.63
C THR A 103 14.55 5.33 -13.12
N GLY A 104 14.26 4.13 -13.63
CA GLY A 104 13.97 3.91 -15.05
C GLY A 104 13.21 2.63 -15.32
N GLY A 105 12.94 2.41 -16.60
CA GLY A 105 12.20 1.27 -17.12
C GLY A 105 10.86 1.67 -17.74
N SER A 106 10.31 0.79 -18.58
CA SER A 106 9.07 1.08 -19.30
C SER A 106 7.83 1.16 -18.42
N ILE A 107 7.89 0.65 -17.18
CA ILE A 107 6.80 0.82 -16.20
C ILE A 107 6.62 2.30 -15.77
N ILE A 108 7.66 3.12 -15.92
CA ILE A 108 7.60 4.54 -15.57
C ILE A 108 7.26 5.40 -16.80
N SER A 109 7.73 5.01 -17.97
CA SER A 109 7.65 5.83 -19.20
C SER A 109 6.52 5.43 -20.15
N ASP A 110 6.02 4.18 -20.05
CA ASP A 110 5.04 3.61 -20.99
C ASP A 110 4.10 2.63 -20.25
N ALA A 111 3.31 3.15 -19.34
CA ALA A 111 2.35 2.37 -18.56
C ALA A 111 1.06 3.18 -18.35
N SER A 112 0.03 2.54 -17.84
CA SER A 112 -1.23 3.21 -17.52
C SER A 112 -1.25 3.69 -16.07
N GLU A 113 -1.79 4.86 -15.87
CA GLU A 113 -2.03 5.41 -14.53
C GLU A 113 -3.11 4.60 -13.79
N VAL A 114 -2.92 4.47 -12.49
CA VAL A 114 -3.85 3.81 -11.57
C VAL A 114 -4.45 4.85 -10.63
N THR A 115 -5.76 4.87 -10.53
CA THR A 115 -6.44 5.76 -9.59
C THR A 115 -6.23 5.30 -8.15
N VAL A 116 -5.77 6.20 -7.30
CA VAL A 116 -5.70 6.01 -5.86
C VAL A 116 -7.06 6.33 -5.24
N VAL A 117 -7.62 5.38 -4.50
CA VAL A 117 -8.97 5.51 -3.95
C VAL A 117 -8.91 5.75 -2.46
N ASN A 118 -9.62 6.77 -1.98
CA ASN A 118 -9.78 7.01 -0.54
C ASN A 118 -10.63 5.90 0.10
N ARG A 119 -10.19 5.40 1.25
CA ARG A 119 -10.91 4.35 1.98
C ARG A 119 -12.12 4.85 2.75
N GLN A 120 -12.18 6.13 3.04
CA GLN A 120 -13.37 6.75 3.62
C GLN A 120 -14.36 7.09 2.49
N ALA A 121 -15.47 6.36 2.44
CA ALA A 121 -16.53 6.63 1.46
C ALA A 121 -17.06 8.06 1.63
N GLY A 122 -17.10 8.81 0.53
CA GLY A 122 -17.57 10.20 0.52
C GLY A 122 -16.51 11.23 0.94
N SER A 123 -15.28 10.82 1.23
CA SER A 123 -14.19 11.78 1.44
C SER A 123 -13.81 12.46 0.14
N SER A 124 -13.58 13.77 0.21
CA SER A 124 -13.04 14.57 -0.89
C SER A 124 -11.51 14.64 -0.90
N ASN A 125 -10.86 14.04 0.10
CA ASN A 125 -9.40 14.04 0.18
C ASN A 125 -8.81 13.20 -0.94
N THR A 126 -7.82 13.75 -1.62
CA THR A 126 -7.04 13.10 -2.68
C THR A 126 -5.62 12.86 -2.16
N PHE A 127 -4.89 11.99 -2.87
CA PHE A 127 -3.51 11.64 -2.54
C PHE A 127 -2.62 11.97 -3.71
N ASP A 128 -1.52 12.68 -3.45
CA ASP A 128 -0.51 12.98 -4.47
C ASP A 128 0.49 11.82 -4.57
N LEU A 129 0.03 10.75 -5.21
CA LEU A 129 0.81 9.55 -5.48
C LEU A 129 0.85 9.30 -6.98
N THR A 130 2.03 9.07 -7.52
CA THR A 130 2.15 8.56 -8.89
C THR A 130 2.07 7.04 -8.86
N VAL A 131 1.07 6.47 -9.52
CA VAL A 131 0.90 5.02 -9.58
C VAL A 131 0.69 4.59 -11.01
N TYR A 132 1.51 3.65 -11.48
CA TYR A 132 1.42 3.07 -12.82
C TYR A 132 1.25 1.56 -12.76
N LYS A 133 0.47 1.01 -13.69
CA LYS A 133 0.33 -0.43 -13.92
C LYS A 133 0.80 -0.82 -15.31
N ALA A 134 1.28 -2.03 -15.45
CA ALA A 134 1.62 -2.59 -16.75
C ALA A 134 0.38 -2.74 -17.64
N THR A 135 0.55 -2.53 -18.93
CA THR A 135 -0.48 -2.71 -19.96
C THR A 135 0.10 -3.37 -21.19
N GLY A 136 -0.53 -4.41 -21.67
CA GLY A 136 -0.43 -4.96 -23.02
C GLY A 136 0.92 -5.55 -23.46
N SER A 137 2.02 -5.16 -22.86
CA SER A 137 3.37 -5.65 -23.17
C SER A 137 4.19 -5.79 -21.90
N GLU A 138 5.26 -6.58 -21.97
CA GLU A 138 6.21 -6.71 -20.87
C GLU A 138 6.78 -5.35 -20.48
N LYS A 139 6.73 -5.02 -19.21
CA LYS A 139 7.31 -3.80 -18.67
C LYS A 139 8.58 -4.11 -17.87
N THR A 140 9.53 -3.22 -17.98
CA THR A 140 10.83 -3.32 -17.30
C THR A 140 10.93 -2.33 -16.16
N ILE A 141 11.84 -2.62 -15.23
CA ILE A 141 12.23 -1.72 -14.15
C ILE A 141 13.76 -1.72 -14.05
N THR A 142 14.36 -0.57 -13.85
CA THR A 142 15.82 -0.42 -13.80
C THR A 142 16.25 0.63 -12.77
N GLY A 143 17.53 0.65 -12.41
CA GLY A 143 18.13 1.68 -11.57
C GLY A 143 17.60 1.68 -10.14
N PHE A 144 17.30 0.53 -9.59
CA PHE A 144 16.77 0.36 -8.23
C PHE A 144 17.89 0.16 -7.21
N GLU A 145 17.59 0.50 -5.96
CA GLU A 145 18.45 0.19 -4.83
C GLU A 145 18.39 -1.32 -4.52
N THR A 146 19.53 -1.85 -4.12
CA THR A 146 19.72 -3.29 -3.94
C THR A 146 18.99 -3.84 -2.74
N THR A 147 18.41 -4.96 -2.90
CA THR A 147 17.75 -5.93 -2.02
C THR A 147 16.24 -5.89 -2.19
N PRO A 148 15.71 -6.66 -3.14
CA PRO A 148 14.27 -6.79 -3.29
C PRO A 148 13.69 -7.53 -2.09
N ILE A 149 12.54 -7.06 -1.60
CA ILE A 149 11.70 -7.88 -0.74
C ILE A 149 11.06 -8.95 -1.61
N LEU A 150 11.24 -10.20 -1.22
CA LEU A 150 10.67 -11.36 -1.92
C LEU A 150 9.37 -11.77 -1.26
N PHE A 151 8.32 -11.88 -2.06
CA PHE A 151 7.07 -12.53 -1.66
C PHE A 151 6.84 -13.75 -2.55
N GLN A 152 6.61 -14.89 -1.95
CA GLN A 152 6.23 -16.10 -2.67
C GLN A 152 4.72 -16.24 -2.59
N THR A 153 4.06 -16.31 -3.74
CA THR A 153 2.65 -16.65 -3.80
C THR A 153 2.52 -18.16 -3.98
N GLN A 154 1.74 -18.82 -3.12
CA GLN A 154 1.61 -20.28 -3.15
C GLN A 154 0.51 -20.80 -4.09
N ALA A 155 -0.25 -19.94 -4.73
CA ALA A 155 -1.49 -20.35 -5.35
C ALA A 155 -1.40 -20.46 -6.88
N LYS A 156 -1.92 -21.53 -7.42
CA LYS A 156 -2.27 -21.70 -8.83
C LYS A 156 -3.35 -20.71 -9.25
N GLU A 157 -4.31 -20.52 -8.37
CA GLU A 157 -5.40 -19.55 -8.45
C GLU A 157 -5.66 -19.07 -7.02
N GLY A 158 -5.76 -17.78 -6.80
CA GLY A 158 -6.12 -17.30 -5.48
C GLY A 158 -5.60 -15.90 -5.19
N ARG A 159 -6.01 -15.44 -4.03
CA ARG A 159 -5.63 -14.15 -3.47
C ARG A 159 -4.71 -14.40 -2.29
N THR A 160 -3.59 -13.73 -2.31
CA THR A 160 -2.71 -13.65 -1.14
C THR A 160 -2.79 -12.24 -0.60
N PHE A 161 -3.04 -12.13 0.69
CA PHE A 161 -2.98 -10.87 1.44
C PHE A 161 -1.86 -10.98 2.43
N GLY A 162 -1.09 -9.91 2.53
CA GLY A 162 -0.01 -9.82 3.50
C GLY A 162 -0.04 -8.49 4.23
N SER A 163 0.37 -8.52 5.48
CA SER A 163 0.69 -7.30 6.20
C SER A 163 2.10 -6.89 5.82
N ILE A 164 2.27 -5.61 5.57
CA ILE A 164 3.56 -4.96 5.35
C ILE A 164 3.55 -3.70 6.20
N TYR A 165 4.69 -3.32 6.73
CA TYR A 165 4.86 -2.02 7.36
C TYR A 165 6.06 -1.35 6.70
N LEU A 166 5.77 -0.48 5.74
CA LEU A 166 6.77 0.16 4.92
C LEU A 166 6.46 1.66 4.82
N SER A 167 7.40 2.50 5.26
CA SER A 167 7.32 3.94 5.08
C SER A 167 8.04 4.36 3.81
N LEU A 168 7.35 5.15 2.98
CA LEU A 168 7.92 5.80 1.82
C LEU A 168 7.94 7.32 2.07
N ARG A 169 9.14 7.86 2.16
CA ARG A 169 9.37 9.31 2.28
C ARG A 169 8.94 10.04 1.01
N LYS A 170 8.79 11.36 1.10
CA LYS A 170 8.60 12.20 -0.08
C LYS A 170 9.64 11.89 -1.15
N GLY A 171 9.17 11.67 -2.37
CA GLY A 171 10.00 11.34 -3.54
C GLY A 171 10.46 9.90 -3.63
N ALA A 172 10.35 9.11 -2.55
CA ALA A 172 10.66 7.69 -2.59
C ALA A 172 9.64 6.91 -3.42
N SER A 173 10.10 5.83 -4.01
CA SER A 173 9.27 4.99 -4.87
C SER A 173 9.51 3.52 -4.64
N LEU A 174 8.58 2.70 -5.10
CA LEU A 174 8.74 1.26 -5.19
C LEU A 174 8.24 0.74 -6.54
N GLY A 175 8.80 -0.37 -6.97
CA GLY A 175 8.34 -1.10 -8.14
C GLY A 175 8.07 -2.55 -7.78
N VAL A 176 6.94 -3.07 -8.24
CA VAL A 176 6.56 -4.47 -8.04
C VAL A 176 6.81 -5.23 -9.31
N VAL A 177 7.54 -6.33 -9.19
CA VAL A 177 7.90 -7.20 -10.29
C VAL A 177 7.33 -8.58 -10.05
N TYR A 178 6.77 -9.15 -11.08
CA TYR A 178 6.26 -10.51 -11.13
C TYR A 178 7.21 -11.40 -11.94
N ILE A 179 7.49 -12.58 -11.42
CA ILE A 179 8.26 -13.61 -12.12
C ILE A 179 7.33 -14.79 -12.35
N PRO A 180 6.86 -14.99 -13.59
CA PRO A 180 5.99 -16.10 -13.91
C PRO A 180 6.74 -17.43 -13.76
N ASN A 181 6.04 -18.46 -13.28
CA ASN A 181 6.56 -19.81 -13.25
C ASN A 181 5.95 -20.63 -14.40
N GLY A 182 6.56 -20.52 -15.57
CA GLY A 182 6.15 -21.24 -16.78
C GLY A 182 5.57 -20.36 -17.88
N ALA A 183 5.32 -20.96 -19.03
CA ALA A 183 5.02 -20.31 -20.30
C ALA A 183 3.53 -19.97 -20.52
N GLN A 184 2.71 -19.95 -19.49
CA GLN A 184 1.27 -19.73 -19.62
C GLN A 184 0.91 -18.26 -19.43
N PRO A 185 -0.04 -17.71 -20.21
CA PRO A 185 -0.58 -16.39 -19.96
C PRO A 185 -1.26 -16.36 -18.58
N VAL A 186 -0.96 -15.33 -17.82
CA VAL A 186 -1.47 -15.14 -16.47
C VAL A 186 -2.17 -13.78 -16.40
N GLU A 187 -3.35 -13.77 -15.83
CA GLU A 187 -3.95 -12.54 -15.37
C GLU A 187 -3.57 -12.31 -13.92
N ILE A 188 -3.03 -11.16 -13.63
CA ILE A 188 -2.57 -10.77 -12.30
C ILE A 188 -3.21 -9.44 -11.89
N TYR A 189 -3.56 -9.31 -10.64
CA TYR A 189 -3.87 -8.03 -10.04
C TYR A 189 -3.11 -7.90 -8.72
N THR A 190 -2.70 -6.70 -8.41
CA THR A 190 -1.96 -6.39 -7.18
C THR A 190 -2.31 -5.01 -6.68
N GLY A 191 -1.95 -4.74 -5.45
CA GLY A 191 -2.13 -3.42 -4.88
C GLY A 191 -1.66 -3.33 -3.46
N PHE A 192 -1.82 -2.13 -2.94
CA PHE A 192 -1.45 -1.77 -1.59
C PHE A 192 -2.60 -1.04 -0.89
N GLN A 193 -2.60 -1.14 0.42
CA GLN A 193 -3.30 -0.21 1.29
C GLN A 193 -2.30 0.55 2.14
N GLY A 194 -2.61 1.80 2.42
CA GLY A 194 -1.75 2.65 3.20
C GLY A 194 -2.46 3.88 3.73
N PHE A 195 -1.71 4.73 4.39
CA PHE A 195 -2.24 5.97 4.96
C PHE A 195 -1.14 7.03 5.09
N LEU A 196 -1.60 8.27 5.25
CA LEU A 196 -0.79 9.41 5.68
C LEU A 196 -0.86 9.49 7.21
N PRO A 197 0.28 9.30 7.92
CA PRO A 197 0.31 9.51 9.37
C PRO A 197 0.00 10.96 9.74
N GLU A 198 -0.46 11.18 10.96
CA GLU A 198 -0.55 12.55 11.48
C GLU A 198 0.84 13.12 11.67
N SER A 199 1.05 14.33 11.17
CA SER A 199 2.20 15.10 11.59
C SER A 199 1.96 15.56 13.04
N PHE A 200 2.55 14.86 14.00
CA PHE A 200 2.61 15.36 15.36
C PHE A 200 3.60 16.52 15.38
N ASN A 201 3.09 17.74 15.24
CA ASN A 201 3.86 18.91 15.63
C ASN A 201 3.91 18.86 17.16
N PHE A 202 4.98 18.30 17.71
CA PHE A 202 5.39 18.61 19.07
C PHE A 202 5.73 20.11 19.03
N GLY A 203 4.77 20.93 19.48
CA GLY A 203 4.95 22.38 19.52
C GLY A 203 6.29 22.70 20.21
N GLU A 204 7.15 23.40 19.47
CA GLU A 204 8.34 24.06 20.00
C GLU A 204 7.96 25.08 21.08
#